data_9ae04ef10bc92cbb3f3a99e031698b9c
#
_entry.id   9ae04ef10bc92cbb3f3a99e031698b9c
#
_cell.length_a   1.000
_cell.length_b   1.000
_cell.length_c   1.000
_cell.angle_alpha   90.00
_cell.angle_beta   90.00
_cell.angle_gamma   90.00
#
_symmetry.space_group_name_H-M   'P 1'
#
loop_
_entity.id
_entity.type
_entity.pdbx_description
1 polymer ?
#
loop_
_entity_poly.entity_id
_entity_poly.type
_entity_poly.pdbx_seq_one_letter_code
_entity_poly.pdbx_strand_id
1 'polypeptide(L)'
;MTTTASLTAFLDKVRHSLGAQWVDTREATLMRYGEHTLPAKDRVPAAVLFPESTADVHTIVAAANVHGVPLYPISTGNNIGLGSRAPNGAGQVVVDLGFRMNRILEVNEEICYAVLEPGVSFQMLQDELMRRGDKLMISATSGPPHGGVVGNALDRGAGYGPYFDHFGMLCGMEVVLGSGKVIRTGDGALDTDNLMNWHVSKYSAGPAIDGLFTQSNYGIVTRVGVWLMPRPPVARSFHFTFPDDDDISEIIELCRPLKLSNFVPTLFRITNDIYAISAEATNEEYLAGSKVSYSDGARKALQKKHRLGAWQVTGLFFGASEAAIEPMIQRVRTHFERSGKAHYISHEEAQSIAPLRAAIDSMTGRPGVTELGMLQWRPGSGNSWFLPGTPMVGRHALELDHLGRGIFKKYGMDYMVMHVASARFARGLHVLVWNKDDADENARADACYRELTIEFARRGVGVGRAPTDYHALHMEQIIPELRDTYAAIKKALDPNGIIAPGKYGIEI
;
A
#
# COMPACT_ATOMS: atom_id res chain seq x y z
N MET A 1 20.16 -22.08 -10.09
CA MET A 1 20.38 -20.94 -11.02
C MET A 1 19.96 -21.36 -12.42
N THR A 2 19.12 -20.53 -13.07
CA THR A 2 18.71 -20.77 -14.47
C THR A 2 19.95 -20.68 -15.37
N THR A 3 20.18 -21.68 -16.23
CA THR A 3 21.29 -21.62 -17.18
C THR A 3 20.94 -20.66 -18.32
N THR A 4 21.97 -20.08 -18.97
CA THR A 4 21.76 -19.21 -20.15
C THR A 4 20.98 -19.93 -21.25
N ALA A 5 21.26 -21.23 -21.47
CA ALA A 5 20.58 -22.07 -22.45
C ALA A 5 19.07 -22.22 -22.13
N SER A 6 18.73 -22.48 -20.85
CA SER A 6 17.33 -22.58 -20.41
C SER A 6 16.57 -21.28 -20.59
N LEU A 7 17.20 -20.14 -20.24
CA LEU A 7 16.60 -18.82 -20.41
C LEU A 7 16.35 -18.51 -21.90
N THR A 8 17.32 -18.79 -22.78
CA THR A 8 17.17 -18.57 -24.23
C THR A 8 16.00 -19.40 -24.77
N ALA A 9 15.95 -20.69 -24.48
CA ALA A 9 14.87 -21.56 -24.94
C ALA A 9 13.49 -21.12 -24.43
N PHE A 10 13.41 -20.68 -23.16
CA PHE A 10 12.21 -20.06 -22.60
C PHE A 10 11.79 -18.81 -23.38
N LEU A 11 12.71 -17.86 -23.59
CA LEU A 11 12.42 -16.61 -24.29
C LEU A 11 11.97 -16.84 -25.74
N ASP A 12 12.59 -17.80 -26.45
CA ASP A 12 12.20 -18.16 -27.81
C ASP A 12 10.78 -18.75 -27.85
N LYS A 13 10.44 -19.60 -26.90
CA LYS A 13 9.07 -20.12 -26.76
C LYS A 13 8.06 -19.02 -26.52
N VAL A 14 8.36 -18.09 -25.63
CA VAL A 14 7.46 -16.97 -25.29
C VAL A 14 7.36 -15.98 -26.45
N ARG A 15 8.45 -15.66 -27.17
CA ARG A 15 8.44 -14.84 -28.38
C ARG A 15 7.53 -15.41 -29.46
N HIS A 16 7.56 -16.73 -29.63
CA HIS A 16 6.70 -17.38 -30.63
C HIS A 16 5.21 -17.23 -30.28
N SER A 17 4.86 -17.24 -29.01
CA SER A 17 3.47 -17.22 -28.54
C SER A 17 2.91 -15.79 -28.41
N LEU A 18 3.66 -14.87 -27.80
CA LEU A 18 3.23 -13.49 -27.53
C LEU A 18 3.56 -12.52 -28.68
N GLY A 19 4.55 -12.86 -29.50
CA GLY A 19 5.17 -11.93 -30.46
C GLY A 19 6.47 -11.34 -29.90
N ALA A 20 7.49 -11.23 -30.75
CA ALA A 20 8.84 -10.80 -30.36
C ALA A 20 8.88 -9.40 -29.73
N GLN A 21 7.99 -8.49 -30.14
CA GLN A 21 7.88 -7.13 -29.63
C GLN A 21 7.42 -7.06 -28.14
N TRP A 22 6.84 -8.14 -27.61
CA TRP A 22 6.35 -8.22 -26.24
C TRP A 22 7.29 -8.96 -25.28
N VAL A 23 8.52 -9.20 -25.75
CA VAL A 23 9.61 -9.82 -24.97
C VAL A 23 10.82 -8.90 -25.04
N ASP A 24 11.03 -8.09 -24.03
CA ASP A 24 12.08 -7.09 -24.01
C ASP A 24 13.32 -7.57 -23.23
N THR A 25 14.47 -7.56 -23.90
CA THR A 25 15.77 -7.90 -23.32
C THR A 25 16.80 -6.77 -23.52
N ARG A 26 16.36 -5.58 -23.94
CA ARG A 26 17.23 -4.43 -24.14
C ARG A 26 17.74 -3.91 -22.80
N GLU A 27 19.03 -3.65 -22.72
CA GLU A 27 19.71 -3.19 -21.50
C GLU A 27 19.01 -1.99 -20.86
N ALA A 28 18.65 -0.96 -21.64
CA ALA A 28 17.96 0.22 -21.15
C ALA A 28 16.60 -0.09 -20.47
N THR A 29 15.86 -1.09 -20.99
CA THR A 29 14.63 -1.55 -20.35
C THR A 29 14.93 -2.30 -19.07
N LEU A 30 15.89 -3.22 -19.09
CA LEU A 30 16.24 -4.02 -17.92
C LEU A 30 16.71 -3.12 -16.77
N MET A 31 17.58 -2.14 -17.05
CA MET A 31 18.04 -1.16 -16.05
C MET A 31 16.86 -0.40 -15.44
N ARG A 32 15.94 0.12 -16.26
CA ARG A 32 14.72 0.81 -15.79
C ARG A 32 13.83 -0.08 -14.91
N TYR A 33 13.73 -1.38 -15.19
CA TYR A 33 12.97 -2.32 -14.37
C TYR A 33 13.72 -2.78 -13.12
N GLY A 34 15.02 -2.55 -13.04
CA GLY A 34 15.85 -2.73 -11.85
C GLY A 34 15.82 -1.55 -10.89
N GLU A 35 15.29 -0.38 -11.32
CA GLU A 35 15.23 0.82 -10.48
C GLU A 35 14.23 0.68 -9.33
N HIS A 36 14.67 1.07 -8.13
CA HIS A 36 13.83 1.08 -6.92
C HIS A 36 14.38 2.09 -5.90
N THR A 37 13.58 2.41 -4.90
CA THR A 37 13.91 3.41 -3.85
C THR A 37 14.54 2.82 -2.60
N LEU A 38 14.61 1.49 -2.48
CA LEU A 38 15.16 0.78 -1.33
C LEU A 38 16.70 0.86 -1.28
N PRO A 39 17.37 0.46 -0.17
CA PRO A 39 18.83 0.41 -0.11
C PRO A 39 19.42 -0.36 -1.28
N ALA A 40 20.55 0.13 -1.78
CA ALA A 40 21.11 -0.31 -3.05
C ALA A 40 21.42 -1.82 -3.10
N LYS A 41 20.68 -2.53 -3.94
CA LYS A 41 20.97 -3.91 -4.37
C LYS A 41 20.74 -4.02 -5.85
N ASP A 42 21.58 -4.81 -6.53
CA ASP A 42 21.34 -5.13 -7.94
C ASP A 42 20.08 -6.00 -8.06
N ARG A 43 19.11 -5.53 -8.83
CA ARG A 43 17.82 -6.17 -9.09
C ARG A 43 17.46 -6.16 -10.57
N VAL A 44 18.46 -6.07 -11.44
CA VAL A 44 18.23 -6.05 -12.88
C VAL A 44 17.61 -7.39 -13.30
N PRO A 45 16.41 -7.38 -13.94
CA PRO A 45 15.80 -8.60 -14.45
C PRO A 45 16.53 -9.14 -15.68
N ALA A 46 16.32 -10.44 -15.98
CA ALA A 46 16.86 -11.06 -17.19
C ALA A 46 16.06 -10.70 -18.46
N ALA A 47 14.76 -10.43 -18.31
CA ALA A 47 13.86 -10.01 -19.38
C ALA A 47 12.60 -9.39 -18.77
N VAL A 48 11.84 -8.69 -19.62
CA VAL A 48 10.50 -8.18 -19.31
C VAL A 48 9.50 -8.69 -20.34
N LEU A 49 8.40 -9.28 -19.88
CA LEU A 49 7.33 -9.83 -20.71
C LEU A 49 6.05 -9.00 -20.52
N PHE A 50 5.33 -8.77 -21.61
CA PHE A 50 4.11 -7.97 -21.64
C PHE A 50 2.92 -8.80 -22.15
N PRO A 51 2.27 -9.64 -21.30
CA PRO A 51 1.07 -10.37 -21.68
C PRO A 51 -0.13 -9.43 -21.83
N GLU A 52 -1.13 -9.84 -22.65
CA GLU A 52 -2.41 -9.13 -22.80
C GLU A 52 -3.63 -9.91 -22.32
N SER A 53 -3.43 -11.16 -21.96
CA SER A 53 -4.54 -12.05 -21.59
C SER A 53 -4.13 -13.08 -20.53
N THR A 54 -5.13 -13.69 -19.88
CA THR A 54 -4.92 -14.86 -19.01
C THR A 54 -4.29 -16.03 -19.77
N ALA A 55 -4.60 -16.21 -21.07
CA ALA A 55 -3.98 -17.22 -21.91
C ALA A 55 -2.49 -17.00 -22.12
N ASP A 56 -2.05 -15.74 -22.31
CA ASP A 56 -0.64 -15.40 -22.38
C ASP A 56 0.09 -15.68 -21.05
N VAL A 57 -0.52 -15.31 -19.93
CA VAL A 57 0.05 -15.59 -18.59
C VAL A 57 0.16 -17.10 -18.37
N HIS A 58 -0.86 -17.88 -18.73
CA HIS A 58 -0.81 -19.34 -18.69
C HIS A 58 0.35 -19.89 -19.53
N THR A 59 0.52 -19.39 -20.75
CA THR A 59 1.61 -19.82 -21.66
C THR A 59 3.00 -19.49 -21.09
N ILE A 60 3.17 -18.29 -20.50
CA ILE A 60 4.41 -17.91 -19.82
C ILE A 60 4.71 -18.86 -18.65
N VAL A 61 3.73 -19.11 -17.80
CA VAL A 61 3.87 -20.01 -16.63
C VAL A 61 4.19 -21.44 -17.09
N ALA A 62 3.52 -21.96 -18.13
CA ALA A 62 3.80 -23.28 -18.67
C ALA A 62 5.24 -23.38 -19.23
N ALA A 63 5.70 -22.38 -19.99
CA ALA A 63 7.06 -22.33 -20.49
C ALA A 63 8.07 -22.21 -19.34
N ALA A 64 7.80 -21.39 -18.33
CA ALA A 64 8.66 -21.23 -17.15
C ALA A 64 8.82 -22.54 -16.37
N ASN A 65 7.76 -23.33 -16.24
CA ASN A 65 7.82 -24.67 -15.63
C ASN A 65 8.75 -25.62 -16.38
N VAL A 66 8.68 -25.61 -17.72
CA VAL A 66 9.54 -26.49 -18.56
C VAL A 66 11.03 -26.14 -18.45
N HIS A 67 11.33 -24.85 -18.37
CA HIS A 67 12.70 -24.35 -18.43
C HIS A 67 13.29 -23.96 -17.07
N GLY A 68 12.51 -24.05 -15.96
CA GLY A 68 12.95 -23.66 -14.62
C GLY A 68 13.29 -22.18 -14.50
N VAL A 69 12.53 -21.30 -15.18
CA VAL A 69 12.79 -19.85 -15.20
C VAL A 69 11.95 -19.14 -14.14
N PRO A 70 12.56 -18.41 -13.19
CA PRO A 70 11.83 -17.70 -12.15
C PRO A 70 11.14 -16.44 -12.74
N LEU A 71 9.85 -16.31 -12.49
CA LEU A 71 9.01 -15.19 -12.92
C LEU A 71 8.79 -14.21 -11.77
N TYR A 72 8.69 -12.92 -12.07
CA TYR A 72 8.31 -11.89 -11.11
C TYR A 72 7.13 -11.08 -11.66
N PRO A 73 5.88 -11.46 -11.32
CA PRO A 73 4.71 -10.73 -11.79
C PRO A 73 4.55 -9.38 -11.05
N ILE A 74 4.25 -8.35 -11.84
CA ILE A 74 3.89 -7.02 -11.35
C ILE A 74 2.57 -6.55 -11.98
N SER A 75 1.83 -5.71 -11.25
CA SER A 75 0.71 -4.94 -11.75
C SER A 75 1.28 -3.71 -12.51
N THR A 76 1.13 -2.50 -11.99
CA THR A 76 1.70 -1.30 -12.64
C THR A 76 3.15 -1.00 -12.24
N GLY A 77 3.70 -1.69 -11.24
CA GLY A 77 5.07 -1.47 -10.76
C GLY A 77 5.32 -0.14 -10.04
N ASN A 78 4.26 0.55 -9.58
CA ASN A 78 4.35 1.87 -8.95
C ASN A 78 4.22 1.83 -7.42
N ASN A 79 4.69 0.78 -6.77
CA ASN A 79 4.68 0.65 -5.30
C ASN A 79 5.94 1.27 -4.66
N ILE A 80 6.06 2.58 -4.77
CA ILE A 80 7.19 3.38 -4.24
C ILE A 80 7.44 3.04 -2.77
N GLY A 81 8.71 2.85 -2.40
CA GLY A 81 9.13 2.48 -1.03
C GLY A 81 8.90 1.03 -0.64
N LEU A 82 8.36 0.19 -1.55
CA LEU A 82 8.07 -1.23 -1.31
C LEU A 82 8.76 -2.19 -2.30
N GLY A 83 9.54 -1.66 -3.24
CA GLY A 83 10.28 -2.42 -4.24
C GLY A 83 10.07 -1.97 -5.68
N SER A 84 9.11 -1.10 -5.97
CA SER A 84 8.82 -0.57 -7.32
C SER A 84 8.54 -1.68 -8.33
N ARG A 85 9.24 -1.68 -9.49
CA ARG A 85 9.13 -2.72 -10.55
C ARG A 85 10.15 -3.83 -10.38
N ALA A 86 11.16 -3.57 -9.54
CA ALA A 86 12.30 -4.43 -9.46
C ALA A 86 11.94 -5.79 -8.82
N PRO A 87 12.43 -6.89 -9.38
CA PRO A 87 12.25 -8.21 -8.78
C PRO A 87 12.94 -8.27 -7.41
N ASN A 88 12.59 -9.24 -6.59
CA ASN A 88 13.25 -9.43 -5.28
C ASN A 88 14.64 -10.07 -5.40
N GLY A 89 15.04 -10.54 -6.59
CA GLY A 89 16.34 -11.06 -6.91
C GLY A 89 16.76 -10.74 -8.35
N ALA A 90 18.06 -10.53 -8.59
CA ALA A 90 18.59 -10.32 -9.93
C ALA A 90 18.36 -11.55 -10.83
N GLY A 91 18.18 -11.33 -12.13
CA GLY A 91 18.06 -12.40 -13.12
C GLY A 91 16.68 -13.07 -13.19
N GLN A 92 15.69 -12.67 -12.38
CA GLN A 92 14.31 -13.11 -12.57
C GLN A 92 13.70 -12.45 -13.82
N VAL A 93 12.69 -13.08 -14.42
CA VAL A 93 11.95 -12.52 -15.56
C VAL A 93 10.73 -11.78 -15.05
N VAL A 94 10.67 -10.47 -15.29
CA VAL A 94 9.51 -9.66 -14.93
C VAL A 94 8.35 -9.94 -15.89
N VAL A 95 7.17 -10.21 -15.34
CA VAL A 95 5.92 -10.31 -16.09
C VAL A 95 5.10 -9.06 -15.77
N ASP A 96 5.17 -8.06 -16.63
CA ASP A 96 4.45 -6.79 -16.49
C ASP A 96 3.03 -6.94 -17.03
N LEU A 97 2.11 -7.26 -16.14
CA LEU A 97 0.69 -7.36 -16.45
C LEU A 97 0.09 -5.97 -16.76
N GLY A 98 0.62 -4.92 -16.11
CA GLY A 98 0.07 -3.59 -16.15
C GLY A 98 0.18 -2.90 -17.51
N PHE A 99 1.12 -3.31 -18.34
CA PHE A 99 1.35 -2.65 -19.63
C PHE A 99 0.22 -2.92 -20.64
N ARG A 100 -0.34 -4.15 -20.68
CA ARG A 100 -1.36 -4.53 -21.67
C ARG A 100 -2.66 -5.06 -21.06
N MET A 101 -2.62 -5.63 -19.85
CA MET A 101 -3.81 -6.10 -19.14
C MET A 101 -4.34 -4.98 -18.24
N ASN A 102 -4.87 -3.92 -18.83
CA ASN A 102 -5.29 -2.68 -18.15
C ASN A 102 -6.73 -2.25 -18.48
N ARG A 103 -7.57 -3.21 -18.86
CA ARG A 103 -8.97 -2.95 -19.19
C ARG A 103 -9.85 -2.95 -17.94
N ILE A 104 -10.80 -2.01 -17.89
CA ILE A 104 -11.96 -2.08 -17.01
C ILE A 104 -13.01 -2.91 -17.77
N LEU A 105 -13.20 -4.16 -17.33
CA LEU A 105 -14.03 -5.14 -18.04
C LEU A 105 -15.52 -4.87 -17.85
N GLU A 106 -15.90 -4.40 -16.67
CA GLU A 106 -17.27 -4.09 -16.30
C GLU A 106 -17.31 -2.98 -15.23
N VAL A 107 -18.33 -2.14 -15.25
CA VAL A 107 -18.74 -1.29 -14.14
C VAL A 107 -20.23 -1.46 -13.96
N ASN A 108 -20.63 -2.03 -12.84
CA ASN A 108 -22.02 -2.22 -12.46
C ASN A 108 -22.46 -1.12 -11.50
N GLU A 109 -23.33 -0.21 -11.99
CA GLU A 109 -23.81 0.93 -11.20
C GLU A 109 -24.95 0.57 -10.25
N GLU A 110 -25.67 -0.53 -10.49
CA GLU A 110 -26.81 -0.95 -9.66
C GLU A 110 -26.36 -1.48 -8.30
N ILE A 111 -25.32 -2.32 -8.29
CA ILE A 111 -24.77 -2.94 -7.07
C ILE A 111 -23.31 -2.57 -6.81
N CYS A 112 -22.83 -1.50 -7.45
CA CYS A 112 -21.61 -0.77 -7.15
C CYS A 112 -20.34 -1.63 -7.10
N TYR A 113 -19.99 -2.29 -8.23
CA TYR A 113 -18.68 -2.94 -8.39
C TYR A 113 -18.10 -2.68 -9.78
N ALA A 114 -16.80 -2.92 -9.92
CA ALA A 114 -16.11 -2.98 -11.20
C ALA A 114 -15.32 -4.29 -11.32
N VAL A 115 -15.17 -4.81 -12.54
CA VAL A 115 -14.30 -5.95 -12.85
C VAL A 115 -13.05 -5.42 -13.56
N LEU A 116 -11.90 -5.68 -12.99
CA LEU A 116 -10.64 -5.07 -13.40
C LEU A 116 -9.58 -6.09 -13.78
N GLU A 117 -8.80 -5.75 -14.80
CA GLU A 117 -7.49 -6.37 -15.05
C GLU A 117 -6.41 -5.76 -14.14
N PRO A 118 -5.28 -6.45 -13.90
CA PRO A 118 -4.24 -6.03 -12.95
C PRO A 118 -3.62 -4.67 -13.23
N GLY A 119 -3.61 -4.21 -14.47
CA GLY A 119 -3.01 -2.96 -14.92
C GLY A 119 -3.88 -1.72 -14.74
N VAL A 120 -5.13 -1.89 -14.32
CA VAL A 120 -6.00 -0.72 -14.08
C VAL A 120 -5.47 0.07 -12.90
N SER A 121 -5.12 1.34 -13.14
CA SER A 121 -4.66 2.26 -12.11
C SER A 121 -5.82 2.95 -11.39
N PHE A 122 -5.54 3.55 -10.22
CA PHE A 122 -6.51 4.37 -9.51
C PHE A 122 -7.01 5.52 -10.38
N GLN A 123 -6.12 6.17 -11.16
CA GLN A 123 -6.49 7.26 -12.06
C GLN A 123 -7.41 6.77 -13.19
N MET A 124 -7.06 5.66 -13.85
CA MET A 124 -7.89 5.10 -14.94
C MET A 124 -9.31 4.77 -14.46
N LEU A 125 -9.43 4.16 -13.27
CA LEU A 125 -10.74 3.84 -12.72
C LEU A 125 -11.51 5.11 -12.34
N GLN A 126 -10.85 6.10 -11.73
CA GLN A 126 -11.47 7.39 -11.41
C GLN A 126 -11.97 8.11 -12.67
N ASP A 127 -11.16 8.14 -13.73
CA ASP A 127 -11.54 8.79 -15.00
C ASP A 127 -12.76 8.11 -15.63
N GLU A 128 -12.82 6.79 -15.60
CA GLU A 128 -13.98 6.03 -16.09
C GLU A 128 -15.24 6.31 -15.26
N LEU A 129 -15.13 6.35 -13.92
CA LEU A 129 -16.25 6.68 -13.05
C LEU A 129 -16.75 8.12 -13.29
N MET A 130 -15.84 9.07 -13.49
CA MET A 130 -16.21 10.47 -13.85
C MET A 130 -16.91 10.52 -15.21
N ARG A 131 -16.43 9.81 -16.22
CA ARG A 131 -17.05 9.71 -17.55
C ARG A 131 -18.48 9.17 -17.49
N ARG A 132 -18.78 8.30 -16.50
CA ARG A 132 -20.10 7.75 -16.22
C ARG A 132 -20.99 8.67 -15.35
N GLY A 133 -20.57 9.89 -15.06
CA GLY A 133 -21.32 10.89 -14.29
C GLY A 133 -21.00 10.90 -12.81
N ASP A 134 -19.86 10.33 -12.40
CA ASP A 134 -19.32 10.41 -11.02
C ASP A 134 -20.28 9.88 -9.92
N LYS A 135 -21.13 8.91 -10.27
CA LYS A 135 -22.11 8.30 -9.35
C LYS A 135 -21.49 7.37 -8.32
N LEU A 136 -20.33 6.82 -8.64
CA LEU A 136 -19.57 5.88 -7.80
C LEU A 136 -18.21 6.47 -7.45
N MET A 137 -17.66 6.00 -6.34
CA MET A 137 -16.30 6.36 -5.93
C MET A 137 -15.50 5.12 -5.52
N ILE A 138 -14.20 5.21 -5.79
CA ILE A 138 -13.22 4.26 -5.29
C ILE A 138 -12.66 4.76 -3.95
N SER A 139 -12.25 3.85 -3.08
CA SER A 139 -11.39 4.17 -1.95
C SER A 139 -9.95 4.33 -2.46
N ALA A 140 -9.51 5.58 -2.65
CA ALA A 140 -8.16 5.88 -3.10
C ALA A 140 -7.15 5.76 -1.94
N THR A 141 -5.89 5.45 -2.30
CA THR A 141 -4.73 5.53 -1.40
C THR A 141 -3.98 6.84 -1.63
N SER A 142 -3.15 7.26 -0.68
CA SER A 142 -2.19 8.37 -0.86
C SER A 142 -1.00 8.01 -1.78
N GLY A 143 -1.02 6.85 -2.40
CA GLY A 143 0.01 6.42 -3.35
C GLY A 143 -0.12 7.09 -4.71
N PRO A 144 0.81 6.79 -5.65
CA PRO A 144 0.75 7.36 -6.98
C PRO A 144 -0.59 7.08 -7.67
N PRO A 145 -1.22 8.07 -8.36
CA PRO A 145 -2.46 7.85 -9.09
C PRO A 145 -2.37 6.73 -10.14
N HIS A 146 -1.18 6.52 -10.70
CA HIS A 146 -0.88 5.43 -11.63
C HIS A 146 -0.53 4.09 -10.93
N GLY A 147 -0.63 4.01 -9.60
CA GLY A 147 -0.59 2.75 -8.85
C GLY A 147 -1.76 1.84 -9.23
N GLY A 148 -1.52 0.53 -9.31
CA GLY A 148 -2.57 -0.44 -9.69
C GLY A 148 -3.55 -0.70 -8.55
N VAL A 149 -4.85 -0.64 -8.84
CA VAL A 149 -5.92 -0.95 -7.88
C VAL A 149 -5.77 -2.39 -7.36
N VAL A 150 -5.66 -3.34 -8.28
CA VAL A 150 -5.53 -4.77 -7.96
C VAL A 150 -4.23 -5.06 -7.21
N GLY A 151 -3.09 -4.56 -7.71
CA GLY A 151 -1.79 -4.78 -7.05
C GLY A 151 -1.74 -4.18 -5.64
N ASN A 152 -2.33 -3.00 -5.43
CA ASN A 152 -2.43 -2.39 -4.10
C ASN A 152 -3.27 -3.24 -3.15
N ALA A 153 -4.44 -3.74 -3.61
CA ALA A 153 -5.34 -4.56 -2.80
C ALA A 153 -4.71 -5.92 -2.44
N LEU A 154 -4.06 -6.61 -3.40
CA LEU A 154 -3.38 -7.88 -3.16
C LEU A 154 -2.15 -7.73 -2.23
N ASP A 155 -1.58 -6.55 -2.14
CA ASP A 155 -0.52 -6.23 -1.19
C ASP A 155 -1.07 -5.58 0.10
N ARG A 156 -2.37 -5.76 0.39
CA ARG A 156 -3.11 -5.27 1.57
C ARG A 156 -2.97 -3.76 1.78
N GLY A 157 -3.04 -3.01 0.68
CA GLY A 157 -3.14 -1.56 0.73
C GLY A 157 -4.44 -1.09 1.36
N ALA A 158 -4.51 0.18 1.71
CA ALA A 158 -5.67 0.80 2.32
C ALA A 158 -5.93 2.19 1.74
N GLY A 159 -7.19 2.59 1.78
CA GLY A 159 -7.63 3.96 1.58
C GLY A 159 -8.13 4.58 2.87
N TYR A 160 -8.92 5.64 2.79
CA TYR A 160 -9.37 6.41 3.97
C TYR A 160 -10.89 6.47 4.13
N GLY A 161 -11.63 6.09 3.09
CA GLY A 161 -13.08 6.04 3.11
C GLY A 161 -13.65 4.90 3.95
N PRO A 162 -14.98 4.70 3.96
CA PRO A 162 -15.60 3.56 4.64
C PRO A 162 -15.14 2.20 4.10
N TYR A 163 -14.77 2.12 2.81
CA TYR A 163 -14.23 0.92 2.13
C TYR A 163 -12.69 0.90 2.15
N PHE A 164 -12.10 1.15 3.32
CA PHE A 164 -10.67 1.35 3.48
C PHE A 164 -9.83 0.09 3.27
N ASP A 165 -10.34 -1.08 3.58
CA ASP A 165 -9.65 -2.35 3.40
C ASP A 165 -9.78 -2.80 1.95
N HIS A 166 -8.77 -2.47 1.14
CA HIS A 166 -8.82 -2.73 -0.29
C HIS A 166 -8.92 -4.22 -0.61
N PHE A 167 -8.24 -5.09 0.14
CA PHE A 167 -8.43 -6.53 -0.02
C PHE A 167 -9.84 -6.96 0.40
N GLY A 168 -10.34 -6.40 1.48
CA GLY A 168 -11.71 -6.61 1.93
C GLY A 168 -12.78 -6.24 0.90
N MET A 169 -12.46 -5.36 -0.04
CA MET A 169 -13.34 -4.95 -1.14
C MET A 169 -13.17 -5.79 -2.41
N LEU A 170 -12.22 -6.72 -2.48
CA LEU A 170 -12.11 -7.66 -3.60
C LEU A 170 -13.16 -8.77 -3.49
N CYS A 171 -13.70 -9.19 -4.62
CA CYS A 171 -14.69 -10.27 -4.69
C CYS A 171 -14.58 -11.04 -6.01
N GLY A 172 -14.19 -12.32 -5.89
CA GLY A 172 -14.03 -13.22 -7.02
C GLY A 172 -12.81 -12.90 -7.89
N MET A 173 -11.88 -13.84 -7.95
CA MET A 173 -10.61 -13.71 -8.68
C MET A 173 -10.51 -14.79 -9.75
N GLU A 174 -9.82 -14.46 -10.86
CA GLU A 174 -9.26 -15.43 -11.79
C GLU A 174 -7.74 -15.46 -11.58
N VAL A 175 -7.19 -16.66 -11.42
CA VAL A 175 -5.77 -16.84 -11.02
C VAL A 175 -5.13 -17.93 -11.85
N VAL A 176 -3.97 -17.64 -12.41
CA VAL A 176 -3.05 -18.63 -12.98
C VAL A 176 -2.10 -19.09 -11.88
N LEU A 177 -2.22 -20.36 -11.46
CA LEU A 177 -1.36 -20.97 -10.45
C LEU A 177 0.04 -21.28 -11.01
N GLY A 178 1.05 -21.38 -10.14
CA GLY A 178 2.38 -21.81 -10.54
C GLY A 178 2.42 -23.20 -11.19
N SER A 179 1.46 -24.07 -10.88
CA SER A 179 1.25 -25.36 -11.57
C SER A 179 0.76 -25.23 -13.02
N GLY A 180 0.40 -24.03 -13.48
CA GLY A 180 -0.20 -23.78 -14.78
C GLY A 180 -1.72 -23.89 -14.81
N LYS A 181 -2.37 -24.36 -13.75
CA LYS A 181 -3.85 -24.39 -13.69
C LYS A 181 -4.44 -22.98 -13.58
N VAL A 182 -5.55 -22.74 -14.29
CA VAL A 182 -6.35 -21.52 -14.12
C VAL A 182 -7.53 -21.86 -13.24
N ILE A 183 -7.71 -21.08 -12.18
CA ILE A 183 -8.84 -21.23 -11.25
C ILE A 183 -9.61 -19.92 -11.14
N ARG A 184 -10.88 -20.02 -10.72
CA ARG A 184 -11.72 -18.90 -10.32
C ARG A 184 -12.18 -19.11 -8.89
N THR A 185 -12.20 -18.06 -8.09
CA THR A 185 -12.65 -18.13 -6.70
C THR A 185 -14.12 -17.75 -6.56
N GLY A 186 -14.73 -18.12 -5.43
CA GLY A 186 -16.14 -17.87 -5.19
C GLY A 186 -17.04 -18.54 -6.22
N ASP A 187 -18.17 -17.92 -6.55
CA ASP A 187 -19.13 -18.43 -7.54
C ASP A 187 -18.58 -18.45 -8.98
N GLY A 188 -17.41 -17.85 -9.22
CA GLY A 188 -16.70 -18.00 -10.49
C GLY A 188 -16.24 -19.42 -10.80
N ALA A 189 -16.21 -20.31 -9.78
CA ALA A 189 -15.88 -21.73 -9.93
C ALA A 189 -17.04 -22.60 -10.37
N LEU A 190 -18.25 -22.07 -10.47
CA LEU A 190 -19.42 -22.82 -10.97
C LEU A 190 -19.24 -23.19 -12.46
N ASP A 191 -19.64 -24.41 -12.81
CA ASP A 191 -19.57 -24.90 -14.18
C ASP A 191 -20.75 -24.39 -15.03
N THR A 192 -20.74 -23.09 -15.27
CA THR A 192 -21.74 -22.35 -16.06
C THR A 192 -21.15 -21.05 -16.61
N ASP A 193 -21.71 -20.60 -17.73
CA ASP A 193 -21.36 -19.28 -18.30
C ASP A 193 -22.11 -18.13 -17.62
N ASN A 194 -23.18 -18.42 -16.87
CA ASN A 194 -23.99 -17.41 -16.19
C ASN A 194 -23.53 -17.25 -14.72
N LEU A 195 -22.53 -16.41 -14.50
CA LEU A 195 -21.88 -16.19 -13.20
C LEU A 195 -22.41 -14.92 -12.51
N MET A 196 -23.72 -14.82 -12.28
CA MET A 196 -24.37 -13.62 -11.75
C MET A 196 -23.78 -13.13 -10.41
N ASN A 197 -23.30 -14.03 -9.56
CA ASN A 197 -22.81 -13.71 -8.21
C ASN A 197 -21.28 -13.62 -8.11
N TRP A 198 -20.54 -13.86 -9.19
CA TRP A 198 -19.09 -14.01 -9.11
C TRP A 198 -18.39 -12.82 -8.42
N HIS A 199 -18.82 -11.59 -8.70
CA HIS A 199 -18.23 -10.38 -8.13
C HIS A 199 -19.10 -9.72 -7.05
N VAL A 200 -20.12 -10.43 -6.58
CA VAL A 200 -21.13 -9.96 -5.62
C VAL A 200 -21.03 -10.70 -4.28
N SER A 201 -20.91 -12.04 -4.33
CA SER A 201 -20.77 -12.88 -3.14
C SER A 201 -19.35 -13.40 -2.99
N LYS A 202 -18.75 -13.17 -1.82
CA LYS A 202 -17.39 -13.65 -1.52
C LYS A 202 -17.31 -15.14 -1.25
N TYR A 203 -18.42 -15.76 -0.89
CA TYR A 203 -18.46 -17.12 -0.38
C TYR A 203 -19.30 -17.98 -1.29
N SER A 204 -18.75 -19.15 -1.64
CA SER A 204 -19.40 -20.24 -2.34
C SER A 204 -19.15 -21.54 -1.58
N ALA A 205 -19.36 -22.69 -2.21
CA ALA A 205 -19.06 -23.98 -1.60
C ALA A 205 -17.54 -24.14 -1.32
N GLY A 206 -17.19 -24.66 -0.16
CA GLY A 206 -15.82 -24.89 0.25
C GLY A 206 -15.14 -23.66 0.90
N PRO A 207 -13.83 -23.75 1.19
CA PRO A 207 -13.08 -22.67 1.83
C PRO A 207 -12.88 -21.48 0.89
N ALA A 208 -13.01 -20.25 1.40
CA ALA A 208 -12.65 -19.05 0.67
C ALA A 208 -11.11 -18.94 0.60
N ILE A 209 -10.57 -19.07 -0.61
CA ILE A 209 -9.11 -19.10 -0.82
C ILE A 209 -8.51 -17.80 -1.37
N ASP A 210 -9.32 -16.75 -1.56
CA ASP A 210 -8.87 -15.43 -2.04
C ASP A 210 -7.70 -14.90 -1.21
N GLY A 211 -7.72 -15.14 0.11
CA GLY A 211 -6.65 -14.76 1.04
C GLY A 211 -5.29 -15.37 0.73
N LEU A 212 -5.24 -16.51 0.05
CA LEU A 212 -3.98 -17.15 -0.37
C LEU A 212 -3.23 -16.35 -1.43
N PHE A 213 -3.91 -15.47 -2.16
CA PHE A 213 -3.32 -14.68 -3.24
C PHE A 213 -2.94 -13.26 -2.80
N THR A 214 -3.06 -12.94 -1.50
CA THR A 214 -2.58 -11.69 -0.93
C THR A 214 -1.23 -11.87 -0.25
N GLN A 215 -0.29 -10.95 -0.52
CA GLN A 215 1.08 -11.00 0.03
C GLN A 215 1.68 -12.41 -0.07
N SER A 216 1.53 -13.00 -1.24
CA SER A 216 2.00 -14.35 -1.53
C SER A 216 2.61 -14.44 -2.93
N ASN A 217 3.15 -15.61 -3.23
CA ASN A 217 3.73 -15.95 -4.53
C ASN A 217 3.17 -17.28 -5.06
N TYR A 218 1.89 -17.57 -4.78
CA TYR A 218 1.23 -18.83 -5.11
C TYR A 218 0.62 -18.86 -6.50
N GLY A 219 0.34 -17.68 -7.08
CA GLY A 219 -0.30 -17.54 -8.38
C GLY A 219 -0.27 -16.10 -8.88
N ILE A 220 -0.75 -15.92 -10.10
CA ILE A 220 -0.86 -14.63 -10.79
C ILE A 220 -2.32 -14.32 -11.01
N VAL A 221 -2.84 -13.28 -10.33
CA VAL A 221 -4.23 -12.81 -10.50
C VAL A 221 -4.34 -12.07 -11.82
N THR A 222 -5.28 -12.48 -12.67
CA THR A 222 -5.50 -11.92 -14.01
C THR A 222 -6.80 -11.12 -14.13
N ARG A 223 -7.74 -11.31 -13.20
CA ARG A 223 -9.01 -10.59 -13.14
C ARG A 223 -9.54 -10.61 -11.71
N VAL A 224 -10.22 -9.52 -11.30
CA VAL A 224 -10.87 -9.45 -9.99
C VAL A 224 -12.01 -8.43 -9.98
N GLY A 225 -13.07 -8.73 -9.24
CA GLY A 225 -14.12 -7.78 -8.89
C GLY A 225 -13.67 -6.87 -7.73
N VAL A 226 -13.99 -5.58 -7.83
CA VAL A 226 -13.69 -4.57 -6.81
C VAL A 226 -14.98 -3.85 -6.45
N TRP A 227 -15.38 -3.89 -5.19
CA TRP A 227 -16.55 -3.17 -4.71
C TRP A 227 -16.26 -1.67 -4.62
N LEU A 228 -17.20 -0.90 -5.13
CA LEU A 228 -17.22 0.55 -5.14
C LEU A 228 -18.29 1.04 -4.17
N MET A 229 -18.27 2.31 -3.81
CA MET A 229 -19.37 2.89 -3.05
C MET A 229 -20.08 3.98 -3.86
N PRO A 230 -21.40 4.16 -3.66
CA PRO A 230 -22.09 5.32 -4.20
C PRO A 230 -21.39 6.61 -3.75
N ARG A 231 -21.21 7.57 -4.66
CA ARG A 231 -20.63 8.85 -4.29
C ARG A 231 -21.64 9.66 -3.49
N PRO A 232 -21.34 9.99 -2.24
CA PRO A 232 -22.22 10.81 -1.43
C PRO A 232 -22.27 12.25 -1.96
N PRO A 233 -23.42 12.95 -1.90
CA PRO A 233 -23.55 14.32 -2.38
C PRO A 233 -22.65 15.32 -1.67
N VAL A 234 -22.42 15.13 -0.37
CA VAL A 234 -21.62 16.04 0.46
C VAL A 234 -20.58 15.26 1.26
N ALA A 235 -19.38 15.82 1.33
CA ALA A 235 -18.30 15.36 2.20
C ALA A 235 -17.78 16.56 3.02
N ARG A 236 -17.71 16.39 4.35
CA ARG A 236 -17.22 17.43 5.26
C ARG A 236 -16.21 16.83 6.21
N SER A 237 -15.02 17.41 6.22
CA SER A 237 -13.94 17.01 7.14
C SER A 237 -14.05 17.79 8.46
N PHE A 238 -13.45 17.22 9.47
CA PHE A 238 -13.16 17.87 10.75
C PHE A 238 -11.71 17.57 11.15
N HIS A 239 -11.10 18.51 11.82
CA HIS A 239 -9.70 18.44 12.18
C HIS A 239 -9.48 18.89 13.62
N PHE A 240 -8.45 18.30 14.25
CA PHE A 240 -7.97 18.73 15.55
C PHE A 240 -6.44 18.77 15.52
N THR A 241 -5.86 19.73 16.22
CA THR A 241 -4.43 19.73 16.51
C THR A 241 -4.21 19.58 18.02
N PHE A 242 -3.11 18.90 18.38
CA PHE A 242 -2.69 18.65 19.75
C PHE A 242 -1.25 19.12 19.95
N PRO A 243 -0.91 19.75 21.11
CA PRO A 243 0.37 20.46 21.27
C PRO A 243 1.57 19.55 21.53
N ASP A 244 1.40 18.40 22.19
CA ASP A 244 2.51 17.62 22.74
C ASP A 244 2.64 16.24 22.09
N ASP A 245 3.87 15.70 22.06
CA ASP A 245 4.16 14.38 21.48
C ASP A 245 3.40 13.24 22.19
N ASP A 246 3.30 13.30 23.50
CA ASP A 246 2.63 12.28 24.32
C ASP A 246 1.10 12.28 24.18
N ASP A 247 0.54 13.30 23.56
CA ASP A 247 -0.92 13.36 23.31
C ASP A 247 -1.43 12.24 22.40
N ILE A 248 -0.56 11.52 21.71
CA ILE A 248 -0.96 10.33 20.93
C ILE A 248 -1.74 9.33 21.79
N SER A 249 -1.40 9.19 23.08
CA SER A 249 -2.13 8.34 24.02
C SER A 249 -3.59 8.76 24.14
N GLU A 250 -3.85 10.03 24.41
CA GLU A 250 -5.20 10.57 24.55
C GLU A 250 -5.96 10.58 23.24
N ILE A 251 -5.30 10.92 22.14
CA ILE A 251 -5.88 10.91 20.78
C ILE A 251 -6.46 9.52 20.47
N ILE A 252 -5.73 8.45 20.75
CA ILE A 252 -6.20 7.08 20.52
C ILE A 252 -7.42 6.75 21.39
N GLU A 253 -7.42 7.18 22.67
CA GLU A 253 -8.56 6.98 23.57
C GLU A 253 -9.81 7.75 23.08
N LEU A 254 -9.65 8.92 22.51
CA LEU A 254 -10.75 9.71 21.94
C LEU A 254 -11.27 9.10 20.61
N CYS A 255 -10.39 8.61 19.75
CA CYS A 255 -10.78 8.01 18.46
C CYS A 255 -11.49 6.66 18.63
N ARG A 256 -11.04 5.81 19.56
CA ARG A 256 -11.51 4.43 19.71
C ARG A 256 -13.03 4.29 19.88
N PRO A 257 -13.73 4.97 20.79
CA PRO A 257 -15.17 4.80 20.96
C PRO A 257 -15.97 5.22 19.72
N LEU A 258 -15.52 6.26 19.01
CA LEU A 258 -16.15 6.72 17.78
C LEU A 258 -16.01 5.71 16.63
N LYS A 259 -14.88 4.99 16.60
CA LYS A 259 -14.65 3.91 15.63
C LYS A 259 -15.36 2.62 15.99
N LEU A 260 -15.35 2.21 17.25
CA LEU A 260 -16.01 0.98 17.70
C LEU A 260 -17.54 1.06 17.52
N SER A 261 -18.14 2.23 17.73
CA SER A 261 -19.57 2.47 17.48
C SER A 261 -19.92 2.71 16.00
N ASN A 262 -18.92 2.74 15.13
CA ASN A 262 -19.06 3.16 13.72
C ASN A 262 -19.69 4.55 13.55
N PHE A 263 -19.59 5.43 14.57
CA PHE A 263 -20.10 6.77 14.49
C PHE A 263 -19.36 7.60 13.42
N VAL A 264 -18.03 7.47 13.34
CA VAL A 264 -17.21 7.97 12.24
C VAL A 264 -16.89 6.81 11.30
N PRO A 265 -17.53 6.72 10.13
CA PRO A 265 -17.38 5.58 9.22
C PRO A 265 -16.04 5.58 8.48
N THR A 266 -15.45 6.75 8.22
CA THR A 266 -14.12 6.88 7.62
C THR A 266 -13.03 6.53 8.63
N LEU A 267 -11.81 6.29 8.17
CA LEU A 267 -10.66 6.18 9.08
C LEU A 267 -10.30 7.54 9.66
N PHE A 268 -9.74 7.57 10.88
CA PHE A 268 -9.00 8.73 11.34
C PHE A 268 -7.59 8.70 10.78
N ARG A 269 -7.12 9.84 10.28
CA ARG A 269 -5.73 10.09 9.97
C ARG A 269 -5.14 10.88 11.13
N ILE A 270 -4.12 10.31 11.76
CA ILE A 270 -3.41 10.92 12.89
C ILE A 270 -1.98 11.10 12.43
N THR A 271 -1.58 12.31 12.08
CA THR A 271 -0.24 12.62 11.57
C THR A 271 0.56 13.41 12.58
N ASN A 272 1.85 13.10 12.72
CA ASN A 272 2.70 14.04 13.44
C ASN A 272 2.99 15.28 12.58
N ASP A 273 3.54 16.30 13.21
CA ASP A 273 3.83 17.58 12.58
C ASP A 273 4.75 17.46 11.37
N ILE A 274 5.84 16.70 11.46
CA ILE A 274 6.81 16.58 10.38
C ILE A 274 6.20 15.82 9.19
N TYR A 275 5.42 14.79 9.41
CA TYR A 275 4.66 14.14 8.33
C TYR A 275 3.73 15.14 7.63
N ALA A 276 2.99 15.94 8.40
CA ALA A 276 2.06 16.91 7.83
C ALA A 276 2.79 17.99 7.00
N ILE A 277 3.91 18.51 7.51
CA ILE A 277 4.69 19.59 6.89
C ILE A 277 5.48 19.10 5.69
N SER A 278 5.99 17.87 5.72
CA SER A 278 6.90 17.32 4.69
C SER A 278 6.28 17.19 3.30
N ALA A 279 4.97 17.25 3.17
CA ALA A 279 4.29 17.30 1.88
C ALA A 279 4.63 18.58 1.08
N GLU A 280 5.10 19.66 1.74
CA GLU A 280 5.32 20.99 1.16
C GLU A 280 6.69 21.59 1.45
N ALA A 281 7.50 20.96 2.30
CA ALA A 281 8.80 21.47 2.72
C ALA A 281 9.88 20.40 2.64
N THR A 282 11.15 20.83 2.50
CA THR A 282 12.32 19.95 2.58
C THR A 282 13.06 20.20 3.88
N ASN A 283 13.79 19.21 4.38
CA ASN A 283 14.56 19.37 5.61
C ASN A 283 15.82 20.24 5.41
N GLU A 284 16.30 20.43 4.19
CA GLU A 284 17.45 21.27 3.88
C GLU A 284 17.26 22.72 4.34
N GLU A 285 16.02 23.22 4.28
CA GLU A 285 15.67 24.55 4.76
C GLU A 285 15.91 24.71 6.28
N TYR A 286 15.95 23.61 7.05
CA TYR A 286 15.96 23.60 8.51
C TYR A 286 17.21 22.98 9.11
N LEU A 287 17.99 22.24 8.34
CA LEU A 287 19.20 21.57 8.82
C LEU A 287 20.42 22.51 8.92
N ALA A 288 20.36 23.70 8.35
CA ALA A 288 21.45 24.68 8.36
C ALA A 288 22.82 24.05 8.00
N GLY A 289 22.86 23.15 7.01
CA GLY A 289 24.05 22.42 6.58
C GLY A 289 24.39 21.17 7.40
N SER A 290 23.63 20.82 8.44
CA SER A 290 23.75 19.54 9.14
C SER A 290 23.20 18.40 8.28
N LYS A 291 23.85 17.23 8.31
CA LYS A 291 23.35 15.99 7.68
C LYS A 291 22.49 15.12 8.61
N VAL A 292 22.21 15.59 9.82
CA VAL A 292 21.42 14.91 10.84
C VAL A 292 20.03 15.54 10.97
N SER A 293 19.13 14.85 11.67
CA SER A 293 17.77 15.32 11.92
C SER A 293 17.70 16.73 12.52
N TYR A 294 16.60 17.44 12.25
CA TYR A 294 16.35 18.79 12.77
C TYR A 294 16.37 18.85 14.31
N SER A 295 16.70 20.02 14.85
CA SER A 295 16.65 20.28 16.29
C SER A 295 15.23 20.54 16.77
N ASP A 296 14.99 20.37 18.09
CA ASP A 296 13.69 20.68 18.71
C ASP A 296 13.28 22.15 18.49
N GLY A 297 14.25 23.06 18.46
CA GLY A 297 14.00 24.48 18.17
C GLY A 297 13.52 24.70 16.73
N ALA A 298 14.13 24.04 15.74
CA ALA A 298 13.71 24.09 14.35
C ALA A 298 12.30 23.50 14.19
N ARG A 299 12.02 22.37 14.86
CA ARG A 299 10.69 21.74 14.86
C ARG A 299 9.60 22.68 15.39
N LYS A 300 9.84 23.35 16.52
CA LYS A 300 8.88 24.32 17.09
C LYS A 300 8.67 25.53 16.18
N ALA A 301 9.71 25.99 15.51
CA ALA A 301 9.59 27.07 14.52
C ALA A 301 8.70 26.66 13.35
N LEU A 302 8.84 25.40 12.86
CA LEU A 302 7.98 24.81 11.83
C LEU A 302 6.53 24.71 12.26
N GLN A 303 6.28 24.17 13.45
CA GLN A 303 4.92 24.08 14.01
C GLN A 303 4.25 25.46 14.03
N LYS A 304 4.97 26.49 14.49
CA LYS A 304 4.46 27.87 14.51
C LYS A 304 4.18 28.41 13.11
N LYS A 305 5.13 28.21 12.16
CA LYS A 305 5.01 28.66 10.76
C LYS A 305 3.76 28.07 10.09
N HIS A 306 3.52 26.77 10.28
CA HIS A 306 2.42 26.05 9.67
C HIS A 306 1.12 26.03 10.52
N ARG A 307 1.14 26.64 11.72
CA ARG A 307 -0.02 26.69 12.65
C ARG A 307 -0.49 25.28 13.08
N LEU A 308 0.43 24.36 13.30
CA LEU A 308 0.16 22.98 13.68
C LEU A 308 0.77 22.67 15.05
N GLY A 309 0.14 21.79 15.82
CA GLY A 309 0.70 21.18 17.01
C GLY A 309 1.57 19.97 16.69
N ALA A 310 1.91 19.18 17.70
CA ALA A 310 2.71 17.96 17.52
C ALA A 310 1.92 16.86 16.76
N TRP A 311 0.59 16.85 16.89
CA TRP A 311 -0.29 15.91 16.21
C TRP A 311 -1.45 16.61 15.53
N GLN A 312 -1.87 16.04 14.38
CA GLN A 312 -3.05 16.41 13.62
C GLN A 312 -3.98 15.21 13.52
N VAL A 313 -5.25 15.39 13.84
CA VAL A 313 -6.28 14.36 13.69
C VAL A 313 -7.27 14.82 12.63
N THR A 314 -7.46 14.02 11.60
CA THR A 314 -8.42 14.31 10.52
C THR A 314 -9.41 13.17 10.40
N GLY A 315 -10.68 13.50 10.32
CA GLY A 315 -11.77 12.60 9.95
C GLY A 315 -12.72 13.27 8.97
N LEU A 316 -13.65 12.50 8.42
CA LEU A 316 -14.56 12.98 7.41
C LEU A 316 -15.92 12.29 7.55
N PHE A 317 -16.98 13.03 7.35
CA PHE A 317 -18.32 12.50 7.18
C PHE A 317 -18.79 12.66 5.73
N PHE A 318 -19.56 11.69 5.29
CA PHE A 318 -20.33 11.72 4.07
C PHE A 318 -21.81 11.84 4.41
N GLY A 319 -22.58 12.60 3.63
CA GLY A 319 -24.01 12.78 3.87
C GLY A 319 -24.78 13.28 2.68
N ALA A 320 -26.12 13.32 2.82
CA ALA A 320 -27.02 13.84 1.81
C ALA A 320 -27.00 15.38 1.72
N SER A 321 -26.65 16.06 2.81
CA SER A 321 -26.55 17.53 2.89
C SER A 321 -25.60 17.95 4.00
N GLU A 322 -25.12 19.20 3.97
CA GLU A 322 -24.33 19.78 5.06
C GLU A 322 -25.11 19.81 6.38
N ALA A 323 -26.40 20.14 6.33
CA ALA A 323 -27.28 20.16 7.50
C ALA A 323 -27.40 18.78 8.19
N ALA A 324 -27.26 17.68 7.43
CA ALA A 324 -27.25 16.34 7.99
C ALA A 324 -25.91 15.97 8.66
N ILE A 325 -24.80 16.58 8.22
CA ILE A 325 -23.45 16.29 8.73
C ILE A 325 -23.12 17.16 9.95
N GLU A 326 -23.55 18.41 10.00
CA GLU A 326 -23.15 19.37 11.03
C GLU A 326 -23.38 18.88 12.47
N PRO A 327 -24.52 18.29 12.85
CA PRO A 327 -24.69 17.74 14.20
C PRO A 327 -23.70 16.62 14.54
N MET A 328 -23.27 15.86 13.53
CA MET A 328 -22.27 14.79 13.71
C MET A 328 -20.90 15.37 14.00
N ILE A 329 -20.50 16.42 13.27
CA ILE A 329 -19.26 17.16 13.50
C ILE A 329 -19.27 17.78 14.90
N GLN A 330 -20.36 18.46 15.30
CA GLN A 330 -20.47 19.04 16.63
C GLN A 330 -20.35 18.01 17.76
N ARG A 331 -20.90 16.82 17.57
CA ARG A 331 -20.74 15.73 18.53
C ARG A 331 -19.28 15.25 18.63
N VAL A 332 -18.59 15.11 17.52
CA VAL A 332 -17.15 14.78 17.51
C VAL A 332 -16.36 15.91 18.17
N ARG A 333 -16.63 17.15 17.82
CA ARG A 333 -15.99 18.33 18.40
C ARG A 333 -16.11 18.35 19.93
N THR A 334 -17.33 18.27 20.45
CA THR A 334 -17.58 18.22 21.89
C THR A 334 -16.87 17.04 22.57
N HIS A 335 -16.76 15.88 21.89
CA HIS A 335 -16.08 14.72 22.41
C HIS A 335 -14.57 14.95 22.55
N PHE A 336 -13.93 15.54 21.54
CA PHE A 336 -12.49 15.82 21.53
C PHE A 336 -12.12 16.98 22.47
N GLU A 337 -12.91 18.03 22.55
CA GLU A 337 -12.68 19.21 23.39
C GLU A 337 -12.69 18.87 24.91
N ARG A 338 -13.27 17.73 25.32
CA ARG A 338 -13.20 17.22 26.70
C ARG A 338 -11.78 16.96 27.19
N SER A 339 -10.83 16.74 26.30
CA SER A 339 -9.41 16.58 26.64
C SER A 339 -8.81 17.87 27.22
N GLY A 340 -9.39 19.02 26.91
CA GLY A 340 -8.79 20.33 27.22
C GLY A 340 -7.54 20.68 26.40
N LYS A 341 -7.10 19.79 25.49
CA LYS A 341 -5.91 19.94 24.65
C LYS A 341 -6.21 20.03 23.16
N ALA A 342 -7.33 19.42 22.73
CA ALA A 342 -7.73 19.41 21.33
C ALA A 342 -8.15 20.81 20.89
N HIS A 343 -7.50 21.34 19.87
CA HIS A 343 -7.91 22.57 19.20
C HIS A 343 -8.59 22.21 17.87
N TYR A 344 -9.87 22.58 17.74
CA TYR A 344 -10.67 22.30 16.55
C TYR A 344 -10.31 23.27 15.40
N ILE A 345 -10.19 22.71 14.20
CA ILE A 345 -10.02 23.43 12.93
C ILE A 345 -11.18 23.04 12.02
N SER A 346 -11.93 24.02 11.54
CA SER A 346 -13.10 23.77 10.68
C SER A 346 -12.70 23.27 9.30
N HIS A 347 -13.66 22.72 8.57
CA HIS A 347 -13.43 22.31 7.18
C HIS A 347 -12.93 23.49 6.32
N GLU A 348 -13.52 24.66 6.48
CA GLU A 348 -13.18 25.88 5.74
C GLU A 348 -11.78 26.38 6.09
N GLU A 349 -11.43 26.38 7.36
CA GLU A 349 -10.09 26.78 7.81
C GLU A 349 -9.03 25.79 7.30
N ALA A 350 -9.31 24.48 7.36
CA ALA A 350 -8.42 23.44 6.88
C ALA A 350 -8.09 23.56 5.39
N GLN A 351 -9.00 24.08 4.56
CA GLN A 351 -8.74 24.35 3.15
C GLN A 351 -7.62 25.39 2.94
N SER A 352 -7.38 26.27 3.91
CA SER A 352 -6.32 27.28 3.88
C SER A 352 -4.97 26.77 4.41
N ILE A 353 -4.96 25.58 5.03
CA ILE A 353 -3.77 24.92 5.61
C ILE A 353 -3.39 23.74 4.69
N ALA A 354 -2.38 23.94 3.87
CA ALA A 354 -2.08 23.04 2.77
C ALA A 354 -1.90 21.57 3.17
N PRO A 355 -1.20 21.20 4.28
CA PRO A 355 -1.14 19.81 4.73
C PRO A 355 -2.52 19.19 5.06
N LEU A 356 -3.48 19.98 5.56
CA LEU A 356 -4.81 19.48 5.88
C LEU A 356 -5.69 19.36 4.63
N ARG A 357 -5.55 20.26 3.66
CA ARG A 357 -6.23 20.17 2.37
C ARG A 357 -5.87 18.89 1.62
N ALA A 358 -4.58 18.53 1.57
CA ALA A 358 -4.12 17.30 0.94
C ALA A 358 -4.75 16.04 1.56
N ALA A 359 -4.98 16.07 2.88
CA ALA A 359 -5.68 14.99 3.57
C ALA A 359 -7.14 14.85 3.12
N ILE A 360 -7.85 15.96 2.93
CA ILE A 360 -9.27 15.96 2.49
C ILE A 360 -9.40 15.32 1.11
N ASP A 361 -8.56 15.69 0.16
CA ASP A 361 -8.60 15.17 -1.22
C ASP A 361 -8.48 13.65 -1.26
N SER A 362 -7.50 13.08 -0.55
CA SER A 362 -7.32 11.62 -0.49
C SER A 362 -8.49 10.90 0.20
N MET A 363 -9.11 11.51 1.22
CA MET A 363 -10.25 10.92 1.93
C MET A 363 -11.55 10.94 1.11
N THR A 364 -11.68 11.83 0.12
CA THR A 364 -12.81 11.89 -0.78
C THR A 364 -12.72 11.00 -2.00
N GLY A 365 -11.73 10.10 -2.02
CA GLY A 365 -11.55 9.10 -3.08
C GLY A 365 -10.95 9.67 -4.36
N ARG A 366 -10.28 10.81 -4.30
CA ARG A 366 -9.58 11.42 -5.44
C ARG A 366 -8.12 11.05 -5.40
N PRO A 367 -7.60 10.30 -6.39
CA PRO A 367 -6.17 10.01 -6.50
C PRO A 367 -5.37 11.31 -6.67
N GLY A 368 -4.22 11.41 -6.00
CA GLY A 368 -3.38 12.61 -6.08
C GLY A 368 -1.94 12.33 -5.68
N VAL A 369 -1.03 13.26 -6.00
CA VAL A 369 0.41 13.16 -5.71
C VAL A 369 0.86 14.06 -4.55
N THR A 370 -0.02 14.93 -4.05
CA THR A 370 0.35 15.97 -3.08
C THR A 370 1.02 15.39 -1.84
N GLU A 371 0.47 14.31 -1.30
CA GLU A 371 1.05 13.65 -0.11
C GLU A 371 2.44 13.05 -0.38
N LEU A 372 2.73 12.66 -1.63
CA LEU A 372 4.05 12.12 -2.00
C LEU A 372 5.16 13.19 -1.99
N GLY A 373 4.82 14.47 -1.85
CA GLY A 373 5.78 15.53 -1.59
C GLY A 373 6.70 15.24 -0.40
N MET A 374 6.20 14.48 0.59
CA MET A 374 6.98 14.03 1.75
C MET A 374 8.25 13.23 1.39
N LEU A 375 8.27 12.58 0.23
CA LEU A 375 9.44 11.83 -0.24
C LEU A 375 10.61 12.76 -0.62
N GLN A 376 10.35 14.06 -0.79
CA GLN A 376 11.35 15.10 -1.00
C GLN A 376 11.82 15.74 0.31
N TRP A 377 11.28 15.32 1.47
CA TRP A 377 11.72 15.84 2.77
C TRP A 377 13.24 15.71 2.93
N ARG A 378 13.79 14.55 2.60
CA ARG A 378 15.24 14.38 2.41
C ARG A 378 15.50 14.09 0.93
N PRO A 379 16.03 15.05 0.12
CA PRO A 379 16.35 14.80 -1.27
C PRO A 379 17.33 13.65 -1.46
N GLY A 380 17.19 12.90 -2.57
CA GLY A 380 18.09 11.80 -2.93
C GLY A 380 17.41 10.46 -3.22
N SER A 381 16.09 10.44 -3.37
CA SER A 381 15.28 9.32 -3.90
C SER A 381 15.27 8.01 -3.08
N GLY A 382 15.92 7.93 -1.94
CA GLY A 382 15.82 6.80 -1.02
C GLY A 382 14.56 6.90 -0.19
N ASN A 383 13.70 5.88 -0.22
CA ASN A 383 12.57 5.82 0.70
C ASN A 383 12.09 4.39 0.96
N SER A 384 11.51 4.20 2.12
CA SER A 384 10.89 2.95 2.57
C SER A 384 9.77 3.23 3.57
N TRP A 385 8.84 2.28 3.68
CA TRP A 385 7.71 2.35 4.59
C TRP A 385 7.81 1.24 5.64
N PHE A 386 7.81 1.62 6.92
CA PHE A 386 7.63 0.67 8.01
C PHE A 386 6.19 0.79 8.53
N LEU A 387 5.40 -0.30 8.41
CA LEU A 387 3.94 -0.30 8.52
C LEU A 387 3.41 -1.22 9.64
N PRO A 388 3.73 -0.96 10.92
CA PRO A 388 3.25 -1.78 12.03
C PRO A 388 1.76 -1.55 12.32
N GLY A 389 1.11 -2.55 12.93
CA GLY A 389 -0.27 -2.45 13.41
C GLY A 389 -0.31 -2.23 14.93
N THR A 390 -0.66 -1.03 15.38
CA THR A 390 -0.77 -0.69 16.80
C THR A 390 -2.20 -0.95 17.30
N PRO A 391 -2.41 -1.63 18.43
CA PRO A 391 -3.73 -1.71 19.05
C PRO A 391 -4.28 -0.31 19.38
N MET A 392 -5.61 -0.13 19.25
CA MET A 392 -6.29 1.13 19.60
C MET A 392 -6.40 1.30 21.12
N VAL A 393 -5.25 1.35 21.80
CA VAL A 393 -5.08 1.54 23.25
C VAL A 393 -4.00 2.58 23.48
N GLY A 394 -4.33 3.68 24.13
CA GLY A 394 -3.45 4.86 24.23
C GLY A 394 -2.08 4.56 24.80
N ARG A 395 -1.98 3.76 25.89
CA ARG A 395 -0.68 3.38 26.47
C ARG A 395 0.23 2.61 25.50
N HIS A 396 -0.36 1.76 24.64
CA HIS A 396 0.42 1.01 23.64
C HIS A 396 0.86 1.91 22.50
N ALA A 397 0.00 2.85 22.07
CA ALA A 397 0.36 3.82 21.06
C ALA A 397 1.53 4.72 21.53
N LEU A 398 1.48 5.19 22.77
CA LEU A 398 2.56 5.99 23.37
C LEU A 398 3.88 5.21 23.45
N GLU A 399 3.83 3.96 23.95
CA GLU A 399 5.01 3.09 24.05
C GLU A 399 5.68 2.90 22.68
N LEU A 400 4.87 2.59 21.66
CA LEU A 400 5.37 2.34 20.30
C LEU A 400 5.83 3.62 19.58
N ASP A 401 5.21 4.77 19.87
CA ASP A 401 5.67 6.06 19.37
C ASP A 401 7.04 6.41 19.97
N HIS A 402 7.20 6.29 21.29
CA HIS A 402 8.49 6.52 21.96
C HIS A 402 9.58 5.58 21.42
N LEU A 403 9.26 4.30 21.21
CA LEU A 403 10.18 3.34 20.61
C LEU A 403 10.60 3.76 19.20
N GLY A 404 9.62 4.02 18.33
CA GLY A 404 9.87 4.43 16.94
C GLY A 404 10.70 5.71 16.88
N ARG A 405 10.31 6.74 17.63
CA ARG A 405 10.99 8.02 17.72
C ARG A 405 12.45 7.86 18.22
N GLY A 406 12.66 7.01 19.21
CA GLY A 406 13.99 6.68 19.75
C GLY A 406 14.89 6.00 18.72
N ILE A 407 14.36 5.04 17.95
CA ILE A 407 15.11 4.34 16.91
C ILE A 407 15.46 5.30 15.76
N PHE A 408 14.50 6.08 15.26
CA PHE A 408 14.76 7.08 14.21
C PHE A 408 15.87 8.05 14.63
N LYS A 409 15.79 8.59 15.86
CA LYS A 409 16.81 9.50 16.42
C LYS A 409 18.19 8.82 16.51
N LYS A 410 18.25 7.56 16.94
CA LYS A 410 19.51 6.78 17.02
C LYS A 410 20.22 6.71 15.67
N TYR A 411 19.48 6.60 14.58
CA TYR A 411 20.02 6.54 13.22
C TYR A 411 20.11 7.90 12.52
N GLY A 412 19.81 9.00 13.22
CA GLY A 412 19.87 10.35 12.68
C GLY A 412 18.85 10.58 11.57
N MET A 413 17.67 9.98 11.67
CA MET A 413 16.56 10.14 10.74
C MET A 413 15.43 10.95 11.37
N ASP A 414 14.75 11.76 10.57
CA ASP A 414 13.59 12.53 11.02
C ASP A 414 12.38 11.61 11.19
N TYR A 415 11.72 11.73 12.34
CA TYR A 415 10.55 10.90 12.65
C TYR A 415 9.31 11.44 11.97
N MET A 416 8.85 10.74 10.94
CA MET A 416 7.63 11.05 10.20
C MET A 416 6.67 9.88 10.31
N VAL A 417 5.48 10.11 10.89
CA VAL A 417 4.49 9.05 11.08
C VAL A 417 3.08 9.55 10.83
N MET A 418 2.29 8.70 10.18
CA MET A 418 0.85 8.79 10.12
C MET A 418 0.25 7.49 10.66
N HIS A 419 -0.68 7.58 11.60
CA HIS A 419 -1.51 6.45 12.00
C HIS A 419 -2.87 6.53 11.29
N VAL A 420 -3.23 5.44 10.62
CA VAL A 420 -4.56 5.27 10.00
C VAL A 420 -5.37 4.39 10.94
N ALA A 421 -6.24 5.04 11.72
CA ALA A 421 -6.93 4.40 12.83
C ALA A 421 -8.29 3.82 12.40
N SER A 422 -8.41 2.50 12.53
CA SER A 422 -9.64 1.73 12.40
C SER A 422 -10.30 1.50 13.78
N ALA A 423 -11.22 0.54 13.87
CA ALA A 423 -11.94 0.30 15.12
C ALA A 423 -11.05 -0.32 16.22
N ARG A 424 -10.14 -1.23 15.87
CA ARG A 424 -9.36 -2.04 16.80
C ARG A 424 -7.86 -1.86 16.69
N PHE A 425 -7.38 -1.41 15.56
CA PHE A 425 -5.96 -1.15 15.33
C PHE A 425 -5.75 0.12 14.52
N ALA A 426 -4.61 0.76 14.70
CA ALA A 426 -4.11 1.82 13.85
C ALA A 426 -2.88 1.29 13.10
N ARG A 427 -2.86 1.43 11.76
CA ARG A 427 -1.67 1.16 10.98
C ARG A 427 -0.77 2.38 11.01
N GLY A 428 0.42 2.23 11.60
CA GLY A 428 1.44 3.26 11.55
C GLY A 428 2.12 3.25 10.18
N LEU A 429 2.20 4.41 9.53
CA LEU A 429 3.01 4.63 8.33
C LEU A 429 4.22 5.44 8.75
N HIS A 430 5.30 4.76 9.13
CA HIS A 430 6.58 5.41 9.43
C HIS A 430 7.36 5.55 8.13
N VAL A 431 7.72 6.77 7.80
CA VAL A 431 8.36 7.12 6.53
C VAL A 431 9.86 7.27 6.75
N LEU A 432 10.64 6.39 6.13
CA LEU A 432 12.09 6.53 6.07
C LEU A 432 12.44 7.18 4.73
N VAL A 433 13.15 8.30 4.77
CA VAL A 433 13.67 9.00 3.58
C VAL A 433 15.15 9.35 3.79
N TRP A 434 15.94 9.17 2.74
CA TRP A 434 17.39 9.40 2.79
C TRP A 434 17.95 9.72 1.40
N ASN A 435 19.18 10.21 1.37
CA ASN A 435 19.91 10.34 0.11
C ASN A 435 20.47 8.97 -0.29
N LYS A 436 19.93 8.36 -1.35
CA LYS A 436 20.36 7.06 -1.84
C LYS A 436 21.78 7.04 -2.41
N ASP A 437 22.29 8.21 -2.85
CA ASP A 437 23.66 8.35 -3.37
C ASP A 437 24.71 8.43 -2.24
N ASP A 438 24.27 8.59 -0.98
CA ASP A 438 25.13 8.57 0.19
C ASP A 438 25.12 7.16 0.82
N ALA A 439 26.29 6.48 0.78
CA ALA A 439 26.45 5.12 1.28
C ALA A 439 26.20 4.99 2.78
N ASP A 440 26.55 6.01 3.58
CA ASP A 440 26.32 6.04 5.02
C ASP A 440 24.82 6.20 5.32
N GLU A 441 24.12 7.07 4.60
CA GLU A 441 22.66 7.20 4.74
C GLU A 441 21.93 5.90 4.34
N ASN A 442 22.35 5.23 3.27
CA ASN A 442 21.81 3.92 2.90
C ASN A 442 21.99 2.88 4.03
N ALA A 443 23.20 2.80 4.60
CA ALA A 443 23.48 1.84 5.68
C ALA A 443 22.66 2.17 6.95
N ARG A 444 22.52 3.45 7.30
CA ARG A 444 21.72 3.89 8.45
C ARG A 444 20.22 3.60 8.24
N ALA A 445 19.70 3.83 7.04
CA ALA A 445 18.30 3.53 6.70
C ALA A 445 18.01 2.03 6.78
N ASP A 446 18.89 1.17 6.25
CA ASP A 446 18.77 -0.29 6.36
C ASP A 446 18.79 -0.74 7.82
N ALA A 447 19.77 -0.26 8.60
CA ALA A 447 19.89 -0.61 10.02
C ALA A 447 18.69 -0.13 10.84
N CYS A 448 18.18 1.07 10.57
CA CYS A 448 16.98 1.62 11.21
C CYS A 448 15.76 0.73 10.94
N TYR A 449 15.51 0.36 9.68
CA TYR A 449 14.39 -0.50 9.32
C TYR A 449 14.47 -1.87 10.01
N ARG A 450 15.66 -2.49 10.04
CA ARG A 450 15.88 -3.79 10.70
C ARG A 450 15.61 -3.72 12.19
N GLU A 451 16.12 -2.70 12.88
CA GLU A 451 15.90 -2.53 14.32
C GLU A 451 14.41 -2.27 14.61
N LEU A 452 13.74 -1.43 13.85
CA LEU A 452 12.29 -1.24 13.96
C LEU A 452 11.54 -2.57 13.84
N THR A 453 11.87 -3.40 12.84
CA THR A 453 11.21 -4.70 12.63
C THR A 453 11.37 -5.61 13.85
N ILE A 454 12.59 -5.76 14.35
CA ILE A 454 12.91 -6.65 15.48
C ILE A 454 12.28 -6.14 16.78
N GLU A 455 12.41 -4.85 17.07
CA GLU A 455 11.96 -4.27 18.34
C GLU A 455 10.43 -4.20 18.45
N PHE A 456 9.73 -3.95 17.33
CA PHE A 456 8.27 -4.02 17.30
C PHE A 456 7.77 -5.47 17.40
N ALA A 457 8.41 -6.41 16.72
CA ALA A 457 8.08 -7.84 16.82
C ALA A 457 8.24 -8.37 18.26
N ARG A 458 9.30 -7.97 18.97
CA ARG A 458 9.50 -8.31 20.39
C ARG A 458 8.37 -7.83 21.31
N ARG A 459 7.64 -6.79 20.89
CA ARG A 459 6.46 -6.27 21.60
C ARG A 459 5.14 -6.85 21.07
N GLY A 460 5.20 -7.90 20.25
CA GLY A 460 4.04 -8.54 19.67
C GLY A 460 3.36 -7.74 18.55
N VAL A 461 4.09 -6.81 17.92
CA VAL A 461 3.57 -5.95 16.85
C VAL A 461 4.19 -6.34 15.52
N GLY A 462 3.37 -6.95 14.66
CA GLY A 462 3.77 -7.31 13.31
C GLY A 462 3.60 -6.16 12.31
N VAL A 463 4.26 -6.30 11.17
CA VAL A 463 4.19 -5.36 10.04
C VAL A 463 3.16 -5.84 9.03
N GLY A 464 2.17 -5.01 8.73
CA GLY A 464 1.08 -5.36 7.83
C GLY A 464 1.47 -5.40 6.36
N ARG A 465 2.56 -4.71 5.97
CA ARG A 465 3.09 -4.64 4.61
C ARG A 465 4.57 -4.31 4.66
N ALA A 466 5.40 -5.09 4.00
CA ALA A 466 6.85 -4.95 4.04
C ALA A 466 7.45 -4.66 2.65
N PRO A 467 8.53 -3.87 2.57
CA PRO A 467 9.32 -3.74 1.36
C PRO A 467 10.02 -5.04 1.00
N THR A 468 10.30 -5.24 -0.29
CA THR A 468 10.89 -6.49 -0.81
C THR A 468 12.21 -6.88 -0.17
N ASP A 469 13.02 -5.91 0.27
CA ASP A 469 14.33 -6.15 0.92
C ASP A 469 14.21 -6.84 2.28
N TYR A 470 13.05 -6.69 2.93
CA TYR A 470 12.85 -7.11 4.31
C TYR A 470 11.85 -8.25 4.48
N HIS A 471 11.36 -8.84 3.37
CA HIS A 471 10.43 -9.96 3.43
C HIS A 471 10.96 -11.14 4.26
N ALA A 472 12.22 -11.54 4.04
CA ALA A 472 12.85 -12.61 4.81
C ALA A 472 12.95 -12.24 6.31
N LEU A 473 13.39 -11.01 6.62
CA LEU A 473 13.49 -10.55 8.00
C LEU A 473 12.13 -10.58 8.73
N HIS A 474 11.04 -10.18 8.06
CA HIS A 474 9.70 -10.28 8.64
C HIS A 474 9.26 -11.72 8.85
N MET A 475 9.60 -12.61 7.90
CA MET A 475 9.28 -14.03 8.01
C MET A 475 10.06 -14.71 9.14
N GLU A 476 11.28 -14.26 9.45
CA GLU A 476 12.06 -14.72 10.60
C GLU A 476 11.39 -14.41 11.95
N GLN A 477 10.51 -13.41 12.01
CA GLN A 477 9.78 -13.06 13.24
C GLN A 477 8.52 -13.93 13.46
N ILE A 478 8.21 -14.84 12.53
CA ILE A 478 7.03 -15.70 12.58
C ILE A 478 7.45 -17.10 13.05
N ILE A 479 6.59 -17.80 13.79
CA ILE A 479 6.84 -19.16 14.27
C ILE A 479 7.12 -20.12 13.10
N PRO A 480 8.03 -21.09 13.28
CA PRO A 480 8.43 -22.04 12.23
C PRO A 480 7.25 -22.78 11.60
N GLU A 481 6.29 -23.23 12.40
CA GLU A 481 5.13 -24.01 11.96
C GLU A 481 4.28 -23.27 10.91
N LEU A 482 4.17 -21.94 11.03
CA LEU A 482 3.43 -21.13 10.04
C LEU A 482 4.26 -20.96 8.77
N ARG A 483 5.57 -20.80 8.88
CA ARG A 483 6.48 -20.76 7.70
C ARG A 483 6.43 -22.06 6.91
N ASP A 484 6.48 -23.21 7.61
CA ASP A 484 6.38 -24.53 7.01
C ASP A 484 5.03 -24.73 6.31
N THR A 485 3.96 -24.21 6.92
CA THR A 485 2.62 -24.21 6.31
C THR A 485 2.59 -23.40 5.02
N TYR A 486 3.19 -22.21 4.99
CA TYR A 486 3.28 -21.39 3.76
C TYR A 486 4.10 -22.11 2.67
N ALA A 487 5.22 -22.76 3.02
CA ALA A 487 6.02 -23.55 2.10
C ALA A 487 5.25 -24.75 1.54
N ALA A 488 4.49 -25.44 2.37
CA ALA A 488 3.64 -26.56 1.96
C ALA A 488 2.55 -26.10 0.96
N ILE A 489 1.89 -24.98 1.22
CA ILE A 489 0.91 -24.40 0.29
C ILE A 489 1.60 -23.98 -1.02
N LYS A 490 2.78 -23.36 -0.94
CA LYS A 490 3.58 -23.00 -2.11
C LYS A 490 3.87 -24.25 -2.96
N LYS A 491 4.34 -25.32 -2.33
CA LYS A 491 4.65 -26.59 -3.01
C LYS A 491 3.42 -27.20 -3.69
N ALA A 492 2.23 -27.07 -3.10
CA ALA A 492 1.00 -27.57 -3.67
C ALA A 492 0.53 -26.77 -4.90
N LEU A 493 0.66 -25.43 -4.87
CA LEU A 493 0.14 -24.52 -5.89
C LEU A 493 1.16 -24.16 -6.97
N ASP A 494 2.45 -24.18 -6.62
CA ASP A 494 3.59 -23.89 -7.49
C ASP A 494 4.71 -24.89 -7.25
N PRO A 495 4.55 -26.15 -7.71
CA PRO A 495 5.44 -27.26 -7.36
C PRO A 495 6.89 -27.07 -7.78
N ASN A 496 7.17 -26.23 -8.77
CA ASN A 496 8.52 -25.92 -9.26
C ASN A 496 9.08 -24.60 -8.71
N GLY A 497 8.30 -23.87 -7.87
CA GLY A 497 8.74 -22.63 -7.24
C GLY A 497 9.06 -21.49 -8.22
N ILE A 498 8.40 -21.45 -9.37
CA ILE A 498 8.75 -20.49 -10.42
C ILE A 498 8.19 -19.10 -10.22
N ILE A 499 7.09 -18.92 -9.45
CA ILE A 499 6.47 -17.62 -9.25
C ILE A 499 7.16 -16.90 -8.08
N ALA A 500 7.86 -15.83 -8.40
CA ALA A 500 8.52 -14.91 -7.47
C ALA A 500 9.17 -15.60 -6.25
N PRO A 501 10.11 -16.54 -6.47
CA PRO A 501 10.76 -17.26 -5.37
C PRO A 501 11.37 -16.26 -4.37
N GLY A 502 11.16 -16.50 -3.08
CA GLY A 502 11.61 -15.64 -1.98
C GLY A 502 10.75 -14.40 -1.72
N LYS A 503 9.77 -14.08 -2.58
CA LYS A 503 8.84 -12.97 -2.30
C LYS A 503 8.00 -13.30 -1.07
N TYR A 504 7.84 -12.31 -0.17
CA TYR A 504 7.26 -12.47 1.16
C TYR A 504 7.98 -13.51 2.05
N GLY A 505 9.24 -13.88 1.73
CA GLY A 505 10.00 -14.91 2.44
C GLY A 505 9.44 -16.32 2.29
N ILE A 506 8.63 -16.58 1.24
CA ILE A 506 8.02 -17.88 0.96
C ILE A 506 8.86 -18.59 -0.12
N GLU A 507 9.37 -19.75 0.24
CA GLU A 507 10.13 -20.65 -0.63
C GLU A 507 9.65 -22.10 -0.49
N ILE A 508 10.09 -23.01 -1.40
CA ILE A 508 9.78 -24.45 -1.33
C ILE A 508 10.95 -25.17 -0.63
#